data_6edabc52ca2ad64d4e7156e2cf70e75d
#
_entry.id   6edabc52ca2ad64d4e7156e2cf70e75d
#
_cell.length_a   1.000
_cell.length_b   1.000
_cell.length_c   1.000
_cell.angle_alpha   90.00
_cell.angle_beta   90.00
_cell.angle_gamma   90.00
#
_symmetry.space_group_name_H-M   'P 1'
#
loop_
_entity.id
_entity.type
_entity.pdbx_description
1 polymer ?
#
loop_
_entity_poly.entity_id
_entity_poly.type
_entity_poly.pdbx_seq_one_letter_code
_entity_poly.pdbx_strand_id
1 'polypeptide(L)'
;MADEHTETRSGPTHSGFVALIGAPNAGKSTLVNQLVGAKVSIVTHKVQTTRAIVRGIATHKNAQIVFVDTPGIFKPRRRLDTAMVTTAWGGAKDADMVLVLIDAQRGLKGDAAEILERLADIRQPKALLLNKVDRVKPEKLLELTQAANARVDFARTFMVSALTGSGCKDLLDYLAETLPEGPWYYPEDQISDLPMRQLAAEITREKLYLRLHQELPYSSHVETEKWEEKQNGSVRIEQVIYVERDSQKKIVLGHKGETIRAIGQASRADIAGILEQKVHLFLFVKVRENWGNDPERYREMGLEFPR
;
A
#
# COMPACT_ATOMS: atom_id res chain seq x y z
N MET A 1 -0.57 -16.87 -37.59
CA MET A 1 0.82 -16.41 -37.48
C MET A 1 0.74 -14.98 -36.98
N ALA A 2 0.85 -14.80 -35.68
CA ALA A 2 0.97 -13.50 -35.03
C ALA A 2 2.42 -13.38 -34.63
N ASP A 3 3.15 -12.46 -35.26
CA ASP A 3 4.50 -12.08 -34.87
C ASP A 3 4.45 -11.47 -33.47
N GLU A 4 4.88 -12.23 -32.48
CA GLU A 4 5.26 -11.68 -31.18
C GLU A 4 6.49 -10.80 -31.40
N HIS A 5 6.28 -9.49 -31.42
CA HIS A 5 7.35 -8.52 -31.26
C HIS A 5 7.98 -8.68 -29.87
N THR A 6 8.87 -9.66 -29.76
CA THR A 6 9.86 -9.68 -28.68
C THR A 6 10.84 -8.56 -28.99
N GLU A 7 10.58 -7.34 -28.52
CA GLU A 7 11.58 -6.29 -28.51
C GLU A 7 12.78 -6.84 -27.74
N THR A 8 13.84 -7.20 -28.47
CA THR A 8 15.14 -7.60 -27.89
C THR A 8 15.64 -6.40 -27.09
N ARG A 9 15.53 -6.44 -25.78
CA ARG A 9 16.06 -5.42 -24.87
C ARG A 9 17.56 -5.33 -25.09
N SER A 10 18.03 -4.20 -25.60
CA SER A 10 19.43 -3.92 -25.79
C SER A 10 20.01 -3.28 -24.54
N GLY A 11 20.86 -3.99 -23.79
CA GLY A 11 21.57 -3.48 -22.63
C GLY A 11 21.35 -4.31 -21.35
N PRO A 12 22.09 -4.01 -20.28
CA PRO A 12 21.93 -4.69 -18.99
C PRO A 12 20.54 -4.44 -18.40
N THR A 13 20.00 -5.46 -17.73
CA THR A 13 18.78 -5.32 -16.95
C THR A 13 19.10 -4.81 -15.55
N HIS A 14 18.19 -4.02 -15.01
CA HIS A 14 18.25 -3.50 -13.64
C HIS A 14 17.10 -4.04 -12.82
N SER A 15 17.32 -4.24 -11.53
CA SER A 15 16.25 -4.62 -10.62
C SER A 15 16.58 -4.19 -9.19
N GLY A 16 15.56 -3.88 -8.41
CA GLY A 16 15.76 -3.50 -7.02
C GLY A 16 14.48 -3.26 -6.25
N PHE A 17 14.62 -3.31 -4.93
CA PHE A 17 13.55 -3.02 -3.99
C PHE A 17 13.58 -1.54 -3.59
N VAL A 18 12.44 -0.89 -3.74
CA VAL A 18 12.27 0.55 -3.45
C VAL A 18 11.22 0.72 -2.35
N ALA A 19 11.66 1.02 -1.15
CA ALA A 19 10.77 1.19 -0.01
C ALA A 19 10.14 2.60 0.01
N LEU A 20 8.83 2.66 0.19
CA LEU A 20 8.11 3.91 0.38
C LEU A 20 7.86 4.14 1.87
N ILE A 21 8.44 5.19 2.43
CA ILE A 21 8.18 5.61 3.80
C ILE A 21 7.53 7.01 3.84
N GLY A 22 6.76 7.24 4.87
CA GLY A 22 6.06 8.53 5.04
C GLY A 22 4.94 8.42 6.06
N ALA A 23 4.45 9.57 6.49
CA ALA A 23 3.33 9.66 7.43
C ALA A 23 2.04 8.99 6.87
N PRO A 24 1.08 8.67 7.73
CA PRO A 24 -0.23 8.23 7.26
C PRO A 24 -0.86 9.28 6.32
N ASN A 25 -1.50 8.80 5.27
CA ASN A 25 -2.14 9.63 4.23
C ASN A 25 -1.19 10.54 3.42
N ALA A 26 0.11 10.31 3.47
CA ALA A 26 1.07 10.97 2.57
C ALA A 26 0.86 10.60 1.09
N GLY A 27 0.17 9.47 0.83
CA GLY A 27 -0.19 9.01 -0.51
C GLY A 27 0.67 7.86 -1.03
N LYS A 28 1.32 7.08 -0.14
CA LYS A 28 2.18 5.94 -0.51
C LYS A 28 1.47 4.92 -1.39
N SER A 29 0.38 4.32 -0.90
CA SER A 29 -0.40 3.31 -1.64
C SER A 29 -0.99 3.86 -2.94
N THR A 30 -1.40 5.14 -2.96
CA THR A 30 -1.87 5.81 -4.18
C THR A 30 -0.72 5.90 -5.19
N LEU A 31 0.47 6.28 -4.73
CA LEU A 31 1.65 6.38 -5.59
C LEU A 31 2.07 5.00 -6.14
N VAL A 32 2.10 3.97 -5.29
CA VAL A 32 2.42 2.60 -5.75
C VAL A 32 1.43 2.15 -6.84
N ASN A 33 0.12 2.29 -6.61
CA ASN A 33 -0.88 1.96 -7.63
C ASN A 33 -0.66 2.75 -8.94
N GLN A 34 -0.31 4.04 -8.83
CA GLN A 34 -0.03 4.88 -10.01
C GLN A 34 1.23 4.43 -10.77
N LEU A 35 2.30 4.09 -10.05
CA LEU A 35 3.57 3.67 -10.65
C LEU A 35 3.50 2.27 -11.27
N VAL A 36 2.72 1.37 -10.66
CA VAL A 36 2.45 0.01 -11.18
C VAL A 36 1.43 0.03 -12.32
N GLY A 37 0.56 1.04 -12.37
CA GLY A 37 -0.53 1.13 -13.35
C GLY A 37 -1.74 0.26 -13.01
N ALA A 38 -1.80 -0.32 -11.81
CA ALA A 38 -2.89 -1.18 -11.37
C ALA A 38 -3.14 -1.06 -9.85
N LYS A 39 -4.32 -1.49 -9.40
CA LYS A 39 -4.66 -1.51 -7.97
C LYS A 39 -4.04 -2.73 -7.28
N VAL A 40 -2.88 -2.55 -6.67
CA VAL A 40 -2.17 -3.56 -5.87
C VAL A 40 -2.27 -3.29 -4.37
N SER A 41 -2.57 -2.05 -3.97
CA SER A 41 -2.75 -1.63 -2.58
C SER A 41 -4.04 -0.85 -2.39
N ILE A 42 -4.67 -0.97 -1.22
CA ILE A 42 -5.91 -0.26 -0.91
C ILE A 42 -5.63 1.19 -0.51
N VAL A 43 -6.59 2.05 -0.81
CA VAL A 43 -6.46 3.50 -0.56
C VAL A 43 -7.67 4.02 0.22
N THR A 44 -7.42 4.59 1.40
CA THR A 44 -8.45 5.33 2.15
C THR A 44 -7.87 6.61 2.75
N HIS A 45 -8.76 7.53 3.16
CA HIS A 45 -8.37 8.73 3.89
C HIS A 45 -8.08 8.47 5.39
N LYS A 46 -8.28 7.23 5.87
CA LYS A 46 -8.07 6.87 7.27
C LYS A 46 -6.61 6.44 7.51
N VAL A 47 -6.13 6.66 8.71
CA VAL A 47 -4.83 6.12 9.14
C VAL A 47 -4.88 4.58 9.16
N GLN A 48 -3.73 3.91 9.17
CA GLN A 48 -3.63 2.44 9.18
C GLN A 48 -4.34 1.75 8.00
N THR A 49 -4.41 2.41 6.82
CA THR A 49 -4.96 1.81 5.62
C THR A 49 -4.13 0.60 5.21
N THR A 50 -2.83 0.76 5.04
CA THR A 50 -1.87 -0.32 4.79
C THR A 50 -1.42 -0.88 6.13
N ARG A 51 -1.68 -2.16 6.40
CA ARG A 51 -1.26 -2.87 7.62
C ARG A 51 -0.12 -3.83 7.38
N ALA A 52 -0.10 -4.44 6.21
CA ALA A 52 0.91 -5.38 5.76
C ALA A 52 1.84 -4.72 4.74
N ILE A 53 3.00 -5.30 4.52
CA ILE A 53 3.83 -4.93 3.37
C ILE A 53 3.14 -5.43 2.10
N VAL A 54 2.99 -4.55 1.12
CA VAL A 54 2.52 -4.89 -0.22
C VAL A 54 3.65 -4.58 -1.21
N ARG A 55 4.00 -5.55 -2.05
CA ARG A 55 4.94 -5.33 -3.14
C ARG A 55 4.18 -5.12 -4.44
N GLY A 56 4.39 -3.95 -5.02
CA GLY A 56 3.93 -3.60 -6.36
C GLY A 56 5.11 -3.66 -7.32
N ILE A 57 4.95 -4.33 -8.44
CA ILE A 57 6.03 -4.56 -9.42
C ILE A 57 5.72 -3.73 -10.66
N ALA A 58 6.66 -2.88 -11.04
CA ALA A 58 6.58 -2.11 -12.27
C ALA A 58 7.78 -2.41 -13.16
N THR A 59 7.52 -2.60 -14.43
CA THR A 59 8.54 -2.70 -15.46
C THR A 59 8.64 -1.37 -16.19
N HIS A 60 9.84 -0.78 -16.23
CA HIS A 60 10.07 0.47 -16.93
C HIS A 60 11.44 0.43 -17.65
N LYS A 61 11.45 0.63 -18.96
CA LYS A 61 12.66 0.40 -19.80
C LYS A 61 13.23 -1.02 -19.54
N ASN A 62 14.50 -1.10 -19.18
CA ASN A 62 15.18 -2.37 -18.84
C ASN A 62 15.16 -2.68 -17.33
N ALA A 63 14.37 -1.97 -16.54
CA ALA A 63 14.34 -2.13 -15.10
C ALA A 63 13.04 -2.76 -14.59
N GLN A 64 13.16 -3.65 -13.62
CA GLN A 64 12.07 -4.11 -12.78
C GLN A 64 12.18 -3.47 -11.40
N ILE A 65 11.22 -2.63 -11.07
CA ILE A 65 11.17 -1.86 -9.84
C ILE A 65 10.16 -2.50 -8.91
N VAL A 66 10.63 -3.03 -7.77
CA VAL A 66 9.76 -3.63 -6.76
C VAL A 66 9.47 -2.61 -5.67
N PHE A 67 8.33 -1.94 -5.78
CA PHE A 67 7.88 -0.98 -4.78
C PHE A 67 7.38 -1.70 -3.53
N VAL A 68 7.95 -1.36 -2.39
CA VAL A 68 7.54 -1.88 -1.08
C VAL A 68 6.65 -0.83 -0.40
N ASP A 69 5.31 -0.99 -0.54
CA ASP A 69 4.34 -0.15 0.17
C ASP A 69 4.31 -0.56 1.64
N THR A 70 4.76 0.35 2.49
CA THR A 70 4.85 0.11 3.93
C THR A 70 3.71 0.78 4.67
N PRO A 71 3.34 0.28 5.87
CA PRO A 71 2.47 1.01 6.77
C PRO A 71 2.95 2.45 7.00
N GLY A 72 2.02 3.36 7.23
CA GLY A 72 2.38 4.73 7.58
C GLY A 72 3.16 4.78 8.90
N ILE A 73 4.18 5.63 8.97
CA ILE A 73 4.97 5.86 10.18
C ILE A 73 4.29 6.95 11.00
N PHE A 74 3.95 6.61 12.24
CA PHE A 74 3.29 7.48 13.21
C PHE A 74 3.63 7.03 14.63
N LYS A 75 3.28 7.80 15.63
CA LYS A 75 3.48 7.44 17.05
C LYS A 75 2.57 6.27 17.44
N PRO A 76 3.10 5.07 17.73
CA PRO A 76 2.30 3.89 18.01
C PRO A 76 1.56 4.03 19.37
N ARG A 77 0.33 3.50 19.43
CA ARG A 77 -0.50 3.48 20.63
C ARG A 77 -0.92 2.06 21.03
N ARG A 78 -0.98 1.14 20.08
CA ARG A 78 -1.37 -0.26 20.26
C ARG A 78 -0.22 -1.17 19.83
N ARG A 79 -0.26 -2.43 20.24
CA ARG A 79 0.75 -3.43 19.85
C ARG A 79 0.83 -3.57 18.32
N LEU A 80 -0.31 -3.60 17.64
CA LEU A 80 -0.35 -3.63 16.16
C LEU A 80 0.34 -2.41 15.53
N ASP A 81 0.15 -1.22 16.09
CA ASP A 81 0.80 -0.01 15.59
C ASP A 81 2.33 -0.13 15.70
N THR A 82 2.82 -0.67 16.82
CA THR A 82 4.26 -0.90 17.03
C THR A 82 4.81 -1.85 15.98
N ALA A 83 4.13 -2.99 15.72
CA ALA A 83 4.53 -3.94 14.68
C ALA A 83 4.59 -3.27 13.31
N MET A 84 3.55 -2.52 12.94
CA MET A 84 3.45 -1.81 11.66
C MET A 84 4.62 -0.82 11.47
N VAL A 85 4.91 0.00 12.48
CA VAL A 85 5.99 1.00 12.41
C VAL A 85 7.36 0.32 12.36
N THR A 86 7.57 -0.74 13.15
CA THR A 86 8.82 -1.53 13.11
C THR A 86 9.03 -2.15 11.73
N THR A 87 7.99 -2.75 11.16
CA THR A 87 8.03 -3.35 9.82
C THR A 87 8.32 -2.31 8.74
N ALA A 88 7.73 -1.10 8.83
CA ALA A 88 8.01 -0.03 7.89
C ALA A 88 9.50 0.39 7.90
N TRP A 89 10.09 0.52 9.07
CA TRP A 89 11.52 0.83 9.20
C TRP A 89 12.43 -0.33 8.78
N GLY A 90 12.01 -1.59 9.02
CA GLY A 90 12.70 -2.78 8.52
C GLY A 90 12.75 -2.78 6.99
N GLY A 91 11.60 -2.61 6.34
CA GLY A 91 11.54 -2.53 4.88
C GLY A 91 12.41 -1.41 4.28
N ALA A 92 12.56 -0.28 4.98
CA ALA A 92 13.45 0.79 4.55
C ALA A 92 14.94 0.41 4.64
N LYS A 93 15.32 -0.42 5.62
CA LYS A 93 16.71 -0.89 5.80
C LYS A 93 17.10 -1.98 4.81
N ASP A 94 16.14 -2.76 4.38
CA ASP A 94 16.36 -3.92 3.48
C ASP A 94 16.23 -3.55 2.00
N ALA A 95 15.80 -2.32 1.68
CA ALA A 95 15.63 -1.85 0.31
C ALA A 95 16.94 -1.35 -0.33
N ASP A 96 17.01 -1.33 -1.65
CA ASP A 96 18.10 -0.73 -2.41
C ASP A 96 17.99 0.80 -2.44
N MET A 97 16.78 1.33 -2.36
CA MET A 97 16.50 2.76 -2.29
C MET A 97 15.28 3.06 -1.41
N VAL A 98 15.27 4.21 -0.75
CA VAL A 98 14.16 4.69 0.07
C VAL A 98 13.54 5.94 -0.54
N LEU A 99 12.25 5.89 -0.83
CA LEU A 99 11.45 7.04 -1.23
C LEU A 99 10.73 7.61 0.00
N VAL A 100 11.06 8.85 0.34
CA VAL A 100 10.48 9.55 1.50
C VAL A 100 9.35 10.44 1.03
N LEU A 101 8.11 10.02 1.28
CA LEU A 101 6.91 10.75 0.88
C LEU A 101 6.50 11.77 1.92
N ILE A 102 6.44 13.03 1.50
CA ILE A 102 5.91 14.15 2.26
C ILE A 102 4.65 14.69 1.57
N ASP A 103 3.55 14.80 2.32
CA ASP A 103 2.36 15.53 1.88
C ASP A 103 2.70 17.02 1.84
N ALA A 104 2.89 17.60 0.65
CA ALA A 104 3.27 18.99 0.47
C ALA A 104 2.23 19.97 1.03
N GLN A 105 0.97 19.55 1.15
CA GLN A 105 -0.08 20.36 1.75
C GLN A 105 0.11 20.50 3.26
N ARG A 106 0.50 19.41 3.95
CA ARG A 106 0.76 19.37 5.40
C ARG A 106 2.16 19.89 5.77
N GLY A 107 3.14 19.70 4.89
CA GLY A 107 4.53 20.10 5.10
C GLY A 107 5.28 19.21 6.10
N LEU A 108 6.37 19.75 6.66
CA LEU A 108 7.33 19.05 7.52
C LEU A 108 6.98 19.17 9.02
N LYS A 109 5.74 18.83 9.39
CA LYS A 109 5.26 18.91 10.78
C LYS A 109 4.79 17.54 11.29
N GLY A 110 4.76 17.37 12.62
CA GLY A 110 4.27 16.12 13.26
C GLY A 110 5.05 14.90 12.79
N ASP A 111 4.35 13.83 12.41
CA ASP A 111 4.96 12.56 11.98
C ASP A 111 6.01 12.75 10.87
N ALA A 112 5.82 13.72 9.96
CA ALA A 112 6.78 13.99 8.89
C ALA A 112 8.13 14.50 9.43
N ALA A 113 8.11 15.34 10.46
CA ALA A 113 9.33 15.83 11.12
C ALA A 113 10.06 14.69 11.84
N GLU A 114 9.33 13.86 12.60
CA GLU A 114 9.90 12.71 13.30
C GLU A 114 10.50 11.67 12.32
N ILE A 115 9.88 11.48 11.15
CA ILE A 115 10.43 10.63 10.10
C ILE A 115 11.78 11.17 9.61
N LEU A 116 11.86 12.47 9.30
CA LEU A 116 13.11 13.08 8.82
C LEU A 116 14.25 12.96 9.85
N GLU A 117 13.96 13.10 11.13
CA GLU A 117 14.96 12.93 12.20
C GLU A 117 15.52 11.50 12.24
N ARG A 118 14.65 10.49 12.10
CA ARG A 118 15.06 9.09 12.13
C ARG A 118 15.73 8.60 10.84
N LEU A 119 15.66 9.35 9.75
CA LEU A 119 16.33 8.99 8.49
C LEU A 119 17.86 9.00 8.58
N ALA A 120 18.43 9.65 9.60
CA ALA A 120 19.87 9.59 9.90
C ALA A 120 20.36 8.15 10.13
N ASP A 121 19.49 7.26 10.65
CA ASP A 121 19.79 5.86 10.91
C ASP A 121 19.69 4.96 9.66
N ILE A 122 19.23 5.49 8.54
CA ILE A 122 19.07 4.76 7.28
C ILE A 122 20.26 5.05 6.38
N ARG A 123 21.00 4.01 6.02
CA ARG A 123 22.21 4.12 5.16
C ARG A 123 21.89 4.12 3.67
N GLN A 124 20.77 3.54 3.29
CA GLN A 124 20.34 3.41 1.90
C GLN A 124 20.22 4.78 1.21
N PRO A 125 20.49 4.86 -0.10
CA PRO A 125 20.18 6.06 -0.87
C PRO A 125 18.73 6.48 -0.68
N LYS A 126 18.51 7.79 -0.54
CA LYS A 126 17.18 8.35 -0.26
C LYS A 126 16.79 9.37 -1.32
N ALA A 127 15.56 9.31 -1.79
CA ALA A 127 14.97 10.38 -2.60
C ALA A 127 13.76 10.98 -1.86
N LEU A 128 13.67 12.31 -1.91
CA LEU A 128 12.53 13.05 -1.37
C LEU A 128 11.42 13.15 -2.42
N LEU A 129 10.20 12.80 -2.04
CA LEU A 129 9.01 12.97 -2.86
C LEU A 129 8.06 13.96 -2.18
N LEU A 130 7.93 15.15 -2.71
CA LEU A 130 6.87 16.08 -2.34
C LEU A 130 5.62 15.71 -3.13
N ASN A 131 4.68 15.03 -2.47
CA ASN A 131 3.44 14.56 -3.07
C ASN A 131 2.29 15.55 -2.90
N LYS A 132 1.25 15.42 -3.72
CA LYS A 132 0.06 16.28 -3.79
C LYS A 132 0.40 17.70 -4.27
N VAL A 133 1.32 17.79 -5.21
CA VAL A 133 1.73 19.10 -5.78
C VAL A 133 0.58 19.81 -6.49
N ASP A 134 -0.43 19.06 -6.94
CA ASP A 134 -1.68 19.56 -7.50
C ASP A 134 -2.49 20.45 -6.53
N ARG A 135 -2.12 20.46 -5.24
CA ARG A 135 -2.84 21.16 -4.17
C ARG A 135 -2.05 22.28 -3.51
N VAL A 136 -0.85 22.59 -3.99
CA VAL A 136 0.03 23.57 -3.38
C VAL A 136 0.67 24.49 -4.43
N LYS A 137 1.02 25.70 -4.02
CA LYS A 137 1.71 26.64 -4.88
C LYS A 137 3.20 26.30 -5.02
N PRO A 138 3.84 26.61 -6.16
CA PRO A 138 5.25 26.32 -6.41
C PRO A 138 6.21 26.87 -5.35
N GLU A 139 5.93 28.08 -4.82
CA GLU A 139 6.78 28.72 -3.81
C GLU A 139 6.90 27.85 -2.56
N LYS A 140 5.77 27.26 -2.12
CA LYS A 140 5.76 26.35 -0.97
C LYS A 140 6.56 25.08 -1.23
N LEU A 141 6.59 24.57 -2.45
CA LEU A 141 7.37 23.38 -2.81
C LEU A 141 8.87 23.68 -2.69
N LEU A 142 9.30 24.86 -3.10
CA LEU A 142 10.69 25.30 -2.97
C LEU A 142 11.11 25.40 -1.50
N GLU A 143 10.29 26.05 -0.66
CA GLU A 143 10.53 26.15 0.79
C GLU A 143 10.63 24.75 1.45
N LEU A 144 9.72 23.83 1.11
CA LEU A 144 9.73 22.47 1.64
C LEU A 144 10.96 21.68 1.19
N THR A 145 11.37 21.85 -0.07
CA THR A 145 12.58 21.23 -0.61
C THR A 145 13.81 21.69 0.16
N GLN A 146 13.98 22.99 0.34
CA GLN A 146 15.11 23.55 1.08
C GLN A 146 15.12 23.07 2.54
N ALA A 147 13.98 23.14 3.22
CA ALA A 147 13.85 22.73 4.61
C ALA A 147 14.07 21.23 4.85
N ALA A 148 13.70 20.38 3.90
CA ALA A 148 13.94 18.94 3.99
C ALA A 148 15.40 18.59 3.72
N ASN A 149 16.00 19.15 2.66
CA ASN A 149 17.42 18.93 2.31
C ASN A 149 18.39 19.51 3.35
N ALA A 150 17.98 20.51 4.12
CA ALA A 150 18.77 21.00 5.27
C ALA A 150 18.84 20.01 6.44
N ARG A 151 17.95 19.00 6.49
CA ARG A 151 17.87 18.00 7.57
C ARG A 151 18.42 16.64 7.18
N VAL A 152 18.25 16.27 5.91
CA VAL A 152 18.60 14.93 5.39
C VAL A 152 19.24 15.11 4.02
N ASP A 153 20.33 14.39 3.78
CA ASP A 153 20.98 14.33 2.48
C ASP A 153 20.15 13.40 1.56
N PHE A 154 19.42 14.01 0.62
CA PHE A 154 18.67 13.31 -0.39
C PHE A 154 19.42 13.33 -1.73
N ALA A 155 19.60 12.14 -2.33
CA ALA A 155 20.21 12.02 -3.65
C ALA A 155 19.43 12.80 -4.73
N ARG A 156 18.10 12.89 -4.59
CA ARG A 156 17.23 13.64 -5.49
C ARG A 156 15.92 14.03 -4.82
N THR A 157 15.30 15.11 -5.31
CA THR A 157 13.96 15.54 -4.90
C THR A 157 13.03 15.53 -6.11
N PHE A 158 11.84 14.91 -5.95
CA PHE A 158 10.79 14.86 -6.94
C PHE A 158 9.54 15.57 -6.45
N MET A 159 8.88 16.25 -7.37
CA MET A 159 7.58 16.87 -7.16
C MET A 159 6.54 16.04 -7.89
N VAL A 160 5.67 15.34 -7.15
CA VAL A 160 4.75 14.37 -7.73
C VAL A 160 3.31 14.60 -7.30
N SER A 161 2.39 14.19 -8.15
CA SER A 161 1.00 13.98 -7.78
C SER A 161 0.64 12.52 -8.04
N ALA A 162 0.58 11.72 -6.98
CA ALA A 162 0.16 10.33 -7.06
C ALA A 162 -1.26 10.16 -7.63
N LEU A 163 -2.09 11.21 -7.53
CA LEU A 163 -3.47 11.18 -8.03
C LEU A 163 -3.53 11.41 -9.55
N THR A 164 -2.72 12.34 -10.07
CA THR A 164 -2.76 12.73 -11.50
C THR A 164 -1.67 12.07 -12.34
N GLY A 165 -0.67 11.44 -11.70
CA GLY A 165 0.49 10.88 -12.37
C GLY A 165 1.59 11.89 -12.69
N SER A 166 1.40 13.17 -12.38
CA SER A 166 2.41 14.22 -12.63
C SER A 166 3.72 13.89 -11.89
N GLY A 167 4.86 14.00 -12.59
CA GLY A 167 6.19 13.71 -12.05
C GLY A 167 6.51 12.22 -11.85
N CYS A 168 5.54 11.30 -12.05
CA CYS A 168 5.74 9.86 -11.85
C CYS A 168 6.67 9.25 -12.91
N LYS A 169 6.62 9.75 -14.15
CA LYS A 169 7.51 9.27 -15.22
C LYS A 169 8.97 9.59 -14.91
N ASP A 170 9.28 10.81 -14.48
CA ASP A 170 10.64 11.23 -14.14
C ASP A 170 11.21 10.42 -12.97
N LEU A 171 10.34 10.05 -12.01
CA LEU A 171 10.70 9.14 -10.91
C LEU A 171 11.02 7.74 -11.43
N LEU A 172 10.21 7.16 -12.32
CA LEU A 172 10.46 5.84 -12.91
C LEU A 172 11.75 5.84 -13.75
N ASP A 173 11.98 6.89 -14.54
CA ASP A 173 13.22 7.06 -15.33
C ASP A 173 14.45 7.07 -14.41
N TYR A 174 14.41 7.84 -13.33
CA TYR A 174 15.49 7.90 -12.35
C TYR A 174 15.75 6.54 -11.66
N LEU A 175 14.69 5.86 -11.23
CA LEU A 175 14.82 4.54 -10.60
C LEU A 175 15.41 3.51 -11.56
N ALA A 176 14.98 3.51 -12.83
CA ALA A 176 15.51 2.62 -13.85
C ALA A 176 17.01 2.81 -14.13
N GLU A 177 17.50 4.04 -13.95
CA GLU A 177 18.92 4.39 -14.14
C GLU A 177 19.79 4.16 -12.90
N THR A 178 19.16 4.15 -11.69
CA THR A 178 19.91 4.17 -10.41
C THR A 178 19.93 2.80 -9.74
N LEU A 179 18.92 1.96 -9.99
CA LEU A 179 18.86 0.62 -9.40
C LEU A 179 20.01 -0.26 -9.91
N PRO A 180 20.49 -1.21 -9.10
CA PRO A 180 21.61 -2.06 -9.46
C PRO A 180 21.33 -2.90 -10.71
N GLU A 181 22.39 -3.18 -11.48
CA GLU A 181 22.34 -4.17 -12.54
C GLU A 181 22.08 -5.56 -11.95
N GLY A 182 21.15 -6.30 -12.52
CA GLY A 182 20.80 -7.64 -12.07
C GLY A 182 19.61 -8.24 -12.81
N PRO A 183 19.39 -9.54 -12.62
CA PRO A 183 18.23 -10.22 -13.19
C PRO A 183 16.95 -9.75 -12.52
N TRP A 184 15.83 -9.81 -13.23
CA TRP A 184 14.53 -9.53 -12.66
C TRP A 184 14.12 -10.59 -11.65
N TYR A 185 13.50 -10.17 -10.56
CA TYR A 185 13.06 -11.04 -9.45
C TYR A 185 11.74 -11.76 -9.76
N TYR A 186 10.89 -11.15 -10.60
CA TYR A 186 9.53 -11.62 -10.89
C TYR A 186 9.32 -11.76 -12.41
N PRO A 187 8.38 -12.60 -12.87
CA PRO A 187 7.93 -12.60 -14.25
C PRO A 187 7.52 -11.21 -14.73
N GLU A 188 7.67 -10.95 -16.03
CA GLU A 188 7.44 -9.62 -16.62
C GLU A 188 6.01 -9.11 -16.46
N ASP A 189 5.05 -10.01 -16.49
CA ASP A 189 3.62 -9.76 -16.38
C ASP A 189 3.11 -9.71 -14.93
N GLN A 190 3.97 -10.00 -13.96
CA GLN A 190 3.59 -9.98 -12.55
C GLN A 190 3.63 -8.55 -11.99
N ILE A 191 2.48 -8.05 -11.53
CA ILE A 191 2.32 -6.70 -10.98
C ILE A 191 2.33 -6.63 -9.45
N SER A 192 2.22 -7.77 -8.76
CA SER A 192 2.28 -7.86 -7.29
C SER A 192 2.61 -9.28 -6.85
N ASP A 193 3.19 -9.43 -5.66
CA ASP A 193 3.37 -10.72 -4.99
C ASP A 193 2.23 -11.05 -4.01
N LEU A 194 1.26 -10.12 -3.86
CA LEU A 194 0.12 -10.34 -2.96
C LEU A 194 -0.82 -11.40 -3.53
N PRO A 195 -1.08 -12.51 -2.82
CA PRO A 195 -2.05 -13.51 -3.26
C PRO A 195 -3.43 -12.90 -3.50
N MET A 196 -4.10 -13.29 -4.58
CA MET A 196 -5.40 -12.74 -4.97
C MET A 196 -6.46 -12.84 -3.86
N ARG A 197 -6.39 -13.90 -3.05
CA ARG A 197 -7.26 -14.07 -1.87
C ARG A 197 -7.07 -12.96 -0.83
N GLN A 198 -5.82 -12.52 -0.63
CA GLN A 198 -5.50 -11.44 0.30
C GLN A 198 -5.89 -10.08 -0.29
N LEU A 199 -5.63 -9.85 -1.57
CA LEU A 199 -6.07 -8.63 -2.24
C LEU A 199 -7.59 -8.46 -2.16
N ALA A 200 -8.37 -9.52 -2.39
CA ALA A 200 -9.82 -9.49 -2.25
C ALA A 200 -10.28 -9.16 -0.80
N ALA A 201 -9.58 -9.68 0.22
CA ALA A 201 -9.85 -9.33 1.61
C ALA A 201 -9.54 -7.86 1.91
N GLU A 202 -8.41 -7.36 1.40
CA GLU A 202 -8.01 -5.96 1.52
C GLU A 202 -9.01 -5.02 0.83
N ILE A 203 -9.52 -5.37 -0.36
CA ILE A 203 -10.57 -4.59 -1.04
C ILE A 203 -11.83 -4.50 -0.18
N THR A 204 -12.25 -5.61 0.44
CA THR A 204 -13.39 -5.59 1.36
C THR A 204 -13.09 -4.76 2.60
N ARG A 205 -11.87 -4.81 3.13
CA ARG A 205 -11.43 -3.95 4.24
C ARG A 205 -11.41 -2.46 3.85
N GLU A 206 -11.05 -2.12 2.62
CA GLU A 206 -11.16 -0.75 2.09
C GLU A 206 -12.61 -0.25 2.16
N LYS A 207 -13.57 -1.03 1.64
CA LYS A 207 -15.00 -0.64 1.63
C LYS A 207 -15.56 -0.53 3.05
N LEU A 208 -15.11 -1.40 3.94
CA LEU A 208 -15.44 -1.34 5.37
C LEU A 208 -14.88 -0.04 5.98
N TYR A 209 -13.62 0.33 5.70
CA TYR A 209 -12.99 1.56 6.17
C TYR A 209 -13.71 2.81 5.65
N LEU A 210 -14.14 2.81 4.41
CA LEU A 210 -14.85 3.96 3.83
C LEU A 210 -16.23 4.18 4.45
N ARG A 211 -16.91 3.10 4.89
CA ARG A 211 -18.27 3.18 5.41
C ARG A 211 -18.37 3.29 6.92
N LEU A 212 -17.46 2.70 7.65
CA LEU A 212 -17.49 2.72 9.12
C LEU A 212 -16.77 3.96 9.66
N HIS A 213 -17.15 4.39 10.85
CA HIS A 213 -16.62 5.58 11.50
C HIS A 213 -15.97 5.26 12.83
N GLN A 214 -15.32 6.26 13.43
CA GLN A 214 -14.64 6.18 14.72
C GLN A 214 -13.56 5.06 14.76
N GLU A 215 -13.52 4.29 15.84
CA GLU A 215 -12.50 3.27 16.11
C GLU A 215 -12.79 1.91 15.44
N LEU A 216 -14.00 1.71 14.92
CA LEU A 216 -14.45 0.41 14.42
C LEU A 216 -13.62 -0.11 13.23
N PRO A 217 -13.21 0.72 12.26
CA PRO A 217 -12.31 0.26 11.20
C PRO A 217 -11.01 -0.35 11.75
N TYR A 218 -10.45 0.26 12.79
CA TYR A 218 -9.17 -0.16 13.38
C TYR A 218 -9.29 -1.44 14.22
N SER A 219 -10.48 -1.75 14.70
CA SER A 219 -10.81 -2.94 15.49
C SER A 219 -11.44 -4.06 14.64
N SER A 220 -11.32 -3.99 13.32
CA SER A 220 -11.85 -4.99 12.41
C SER A 220 -10.76 -5.57 11.50
N HIS A 221 -10.95 -6.83 11.12
CA HIS A 221 -10.08 -7.55 10.20
C HIS A 221 -10.93 -8.34 9.21
N VAL A 222 -10.43 -8.53 7.99
CA VAL A 222 -11.15 -9.26 6.93
C VAL A 222 -10.27 -10.39 6.44
N GLU A 223 -10.84 -11.58 6.35
CA GLU A 223 -10.19 -12.77 5.81
C GLU A 223 -11.03 -13.43 4.73
N THR A 224 -10.34 -13.97 3.73
CA THR A 224 -10.97 -14.84 2.73
C THR A 224 -10.87 -16.29 3.22
N GLU A 225 -11.96 -16.83 3.78
CA GLU A 225 -12.00 -18.22 4.25
C GLU A 225 -12.11 -19.22 3.09
N LYS A 226 -12.91 -18.89 2.05
CA LYS A 226 -13.12 -19.78 0.91
C LYS A 226 -12.94 -19.05 -0.42
N TRP A 227 -12.28 -19.73 -1.36
CA TRP A 227 -12.11 -19.31 -2.75
C TRP A 227 -12.34 -20.52 -3.64
N GLU A 228 -13.31 -20.45 -4.53
CA GLU A 228 -13.73 -21.58 -5.37
C GLU A 228 -14.02 -21.10 -6.79
N GLU A 229 -13.23 -21.56 -7.73
CA GLU A 229 -13.48 -21.32 -9.14
C GLU A 229 -14.57 -22.29 -9.63
N LYS A 230 -15.57 -21.76 -10.31
CA LYS A 230 -16.70 -22.51 -10.84
C LYS A 230 -16.44 -22.91 -12.30
N GLN A 231 -17.02 -24.01 -12.74
CA GLN A 231 -16.92 -24.51 -14.13
C GLN A 231 -17.40 -23.49 -15.18
N ASN A 232 -18.28 -22.56 -14.80
CA ASN A 232 -18.80 -21.50 -15.68
C ASN A 232 -17.91 -20.26 -15.73
N GLY A 233 -16.68 -20.31 -15.23
CA GLY A 233 -15.74 -19.19 -15.21
C GLY A 233 -16.04 -18.12 -14.14
N SER A 234 -17.01 -18.35 -13.24
CA SER A 234 -17.24 -17.43 -12.12
C SER A 234 -16.48 -17.89 -10.87
N VAL A 235 -16.20 -16.94 -9.96
CA VAL A 235 -15.52 -17.23 -8.69
C VAL A 235 -16.49 -17.02 -7.53
N ARG A 236 -16.54 -18.00 -6.60
CA ARG A 236 -17.23 -17.90 -5.31
C ARG A 236 -16.22 -17.58 -4.22
N ILE A 237 -16.46 -16.49 -3.51
CA ILE A 237 -15.59 -15.99 -2.43
C ILE A 237 -16.43 -15.86 -1.16
N GLU A 238 -15.94 -16.47 -0.06
CA GLU A 238 -16.52 -16.30 1.26
C GLU A 238 -15.51 -15.59 2.15
N GLN A 239 -15.91 -14.47 2.73
CA GLN A 239 -15.07 -13.66 3.60
C GLN A 239 -15.70 -13.46 4.95
N VAL A 240 -14.87 -13.39 5.98
CA VAL A 240 -15.27 -13.09 7.34
C VAL A 240 -14.70 -11.76 7.77
N ILE A 241 -15.57 -10.91 8.27
CA ILE A 241 -15.21 -9.66 8.95
C ILE A 241 -15.21 -9.97 10.44
N TYR A 242 -14.01 -9.97 11.03
CA TYR A 242 -13.83 -10.11 12.47
C TYR A 242 -13.94 -8.75 13.16
N VAL A 243 -14.65 -8.73 14.28
CA VAL A 243 -14.79 -7.59 15.18
C VAL A 243 -14.61 -8.06 16.63
N GLU A 244 -14.30 -7.16 17.55
CA GLU A 244 -13.99 -7.51 18.94
C GLU A 244 -15.21 -7.71 19.83
N ARG A 245 -16.39 -7.10 19.47
CA ARG A 245 -17.57 -7.06 20.34
C ARG A 245 -18.86 -7.15 19.55
N ASP A 246 -19.93 -7.65 20.17
CA ASP A 246 -21.27 -7.74 19.56
C ASP A 246 -21.86 -6.36 19.17
N SER A 247 -21.58 -5.31 19.91
CA SER A 247 -21.98 -3.95 19.53
C SER A 247 -21.38 -3.53 18.20
N GLN A 248 -20.11 -3.86 17.93
CA GLN A 248 -19.42 -3.61 16.66
C GLN A 248 -20.03 -4.45 15.53
N LYS A 249 -20.35 -5.73 15.80
CA LYS A 249 -21.04 -6.61 14.84
C LYS A 249 -22.36 -6.00 14.40
N LYS A 250 -23.17 -5.47 15.32
CA LYS A 250 -24.43 -4.79 14.99
C LYS A 250 -24.21 -3.60 14.07
N ILE A 251 -23.17 -2.81 14.27
CA ILE A 251 -22.83 -1.63 13.44
C ILE A 251 -22.40 -2.08 12.03
N VAL A 252 -21.55 -3.11 11.91
CA VAL A 252 -21.10 -3.66 10.62
C VAL A 252 -22.27 -4.22 9.83
N LEU A 253 -23.19 -4.92 10.48
CA LEU A 253 -24.40 -5.43 9.83
C LEU A 253 -25.31 -4.28 9.38
N GLY A 254 -25.50 -3.27 10.24
CA GLY A 254 -26.43 -2.16 10.01
C GLY A 254 -27.90 -2.56 10.17
N HIS A 255 -28.78 -1.57 10.04
CA HIS A 255 -30.24 -1.82 10.12
C HIS A 255 -30.66 -2.78 9.00
N LYS A 256 -31.30 -3.90 9.37
CA LYS A 256 -31.75 -4.96 8.42
C LYS A 256 -30.64 -5.43 7.43
N GLY A 257 -29.37 -5.32 7.80
CA GLY A 257 -28.24 -5.74 6.97
C GLY A 257 -27.85 -4.74 5.86
N GLU A 258 -28.27 -3.50 5.93
CA GLU A 258 -27.99 -2.49 4.90
C GLU A 258 -26.50 -2.19 4.74
N THR A 259 -25.78 -2.03 5.88
CA THR A 259 -24.35 -1.68 5.84
C THR A 259 -23.52 -2.79 5.22
N ILE A 260 -23.69 -4.03 5.67
CA ILE A 260 -22.92 -5.17 5.11
C ILE A 260 -23.27 -5.45 3.66
N ARG A 261 -24.55 -5.29 3.27
CA ARG A 261 -24.98 -5.43 1.87
C ARG A 261 -24.27 -4.41 0.97
N ALA A 262 -24.19 -3.16 1.40
CA ALA A 262 -23.55 -2.12 0.63
C ALA A 262 -22.01 -2.29 0.57
N ILE A 263 -21.36 -2.77 1.65
CA ILE A 263 -19.96 -3.17 1.66
C ILE A 263 -19.76 -4.30 0.64
N GLY A 264 -20.57 -5.37 0.71
CA GLY A 264 -20.47 -6.51 -0.17
C GLY A 264 -20.69 -6.17 -1.64
N GLN A 265 -21.63 -5.27 -1.95
CA GLN A 265 -21.88 -4.81 -3.33
C GLN A 265 -20.67 -4.07 -3.90
N ALA A 266 -20.12 -3.11 -3.14
CA ALA A 266 -18.96 -2.33 -3.57
C ALA A 266 -17.69 -3.22 -3.68
N SER A 267 -17.47 -4.11 -2.72
CA SER A 267 -16.33 -5.05 -2.76
C SER A 267 -16.41 -5.98 -3.95
N ARG A 268 -17.59 -6.57 -4.19
CA ARG A 268 -17.82 -7.46 -5.33
C ARG A 268 -17.54 -6.78 -6.67
N ALA A 269 -17.96 -5.51 -6.82
CA ALA A 269 -17.74 -4.76 -8.05
C ALA A 269 -16.24 -4.56 -8.32
N ASP A 270 -15.47 -4.12 -7.32
CA ASP A 270 -14.02 -3.92 -7.46
C ASP A 270 -13.28 -5.25 -7.70
N ILE A 271 -13.61 -6.31 -6.95
CA ILE A 271 -12.97 -7.63 -7.11
C ILE A 271 -13.28 -8.20 -8.51
N ALA A 272 -14.53 -8.08 -8.98
CA ALA A 272 -14.91 -8.54 -10.31
C ALA A 272 -14.18 -7.78 -11.42
N GLY A 273 -13.95 -6.46 -11.24
CA GLY A 273 -13.19 -5.65 -12.19
C GLY A 273 -11.71 -6.04 -12.25
N ILE A 274 -11.11 -6.43 -11.12
CA ILE A 274 -9.70 -6.87 -11.08
C ILE A 274 -9.53 -8.28 -11.66
N LEU A 275 -10.47 -9.18 -11.36
CA LEU A 275 -10.41 -10.56 -11.85
C LEU A 275 -10.89 -10.69 -13.31
N GLU A 276 -11.56 -9.67 -13.84
CA GLU A 276 -12.26 -9.71 -15.14
C GLU A 276 -13.25 -10.90 -15.26
N GLN A 277 -13.79 -11.31 -14.10
CA GLN A 277 -14.66 -12.49 -13.97
C GLN A 277 -15.89 -12.14 -13.14
N LYS A 278 -16.93 -12.95 -13.28
CA LYS A 278 -18.13 -12.87 -12.44
C LYS A 278 -17.81 -13.36 -11.04
N VAL A 279 -18.05 -12.52 -10.02
CA VAL A 279 -17.77 -12.82 -8.61
C VAL A 279 -19.07 -13.00 -7.82
N HIS A 280 -19.12 -14.04 -7.02
CA HIS A 280 -20.14 -14.29 -6.00
C HIS A 280 -19.51 -14.12 -4.64
N LEU A 281 -19.67 -12.95 -4.03
CA LEU A 281 -19.08 -12.59 -2.73
C LEU A 281 -20.11 -12.77 -1.61
N PHE A 282 -19.72 -13.52 -0.57
CA PHE A 282 -20.47 -13.72 0.65
C PHE A 282 -19.68 -13.19 1.84
N LEU A 283 -20.30 -12.30 2.62
CA LEU A 283 -19.69 -11.69 3.79
C LEU A 283 -20.36 -12.18 5.07
N PHE A 284 -19.56 -12.63 6.02
CA PHE A 284 -19.98 -13.03 7.36
C PHE A 284 -19.33 -12.10 8.40
N VAL A 285 -20.01 -11.85 9.52
CA VAL A 285 -19.45 -11.07 10.63
C VAL A 285 -19.37 -11.96 11.86
N LYS A 286 -18.15 -12.19 12.35
CA LYS A 286 -17.88 -12.99 13.54
C LYS A 286 -17.27 -12.09 14.64
N VAL A 287 -17.65 -12.33 15.89
CA VAL A 287 -17.00 -11.72 17.04
C VAL A 287 -15.82 -12.59 17.44
N ARG A 288 -14.63 -11.99 17.55
CA ARG A 288 -13.42 -12.62 18.07
C ARG A 288 -12.72 -11.62 18.99
N GLU A 289 -12.88 -11.82 20.27
CA GLU A 289 -12.26 -10.98 21.28
C GLU A 289 -10.73 -11.02 21.15
N ASN A 290 -10.10 -9.88 21.36
CA ASN A 290 -8.63 -9.74 21.38
C ASN A 290 -7.90 -10.25 20.10
N TRP A 291 -8.56 -10.27 18.93
CA TRP A 291 -7.91 -10.70 17.68
C TRP A 291 -6.61 -9.92 17.38
N GLY A 292 -6.54 -8.65 17.81
CA GLY A 292 -5.36 -7.81 17.68
C GLY A 292 -4.16 -8.23 18.55
N ASN A 293 -4.29 -9.26 19.40
CA ASN A 293 -3.22 -9.87 20.20
C ASN A 293 -2.90 -11.32 19.78
N ASP A 294 -3.47 -11.79 18.67
CA ASP A 294 -3.25 -13.13 18.16
C ASP A 294 -1.98 -13.16 17.27
N PRO A 295 -0.88 -13.83 17.66
CA PRO A 295 0.36 -13.88 16.90
C PRO A 295 0.21 -14.44 15.47
N GLU A 296 -0.78 -15.30 15.24
CA GLU A 296 -1.05 -15.89 13.92
C GLU A 296 -1.48 -14.83 12.93
N ARG A 297 -2.30 -13.86 13.38
CA ARG A 297 -2.75 -12.72 12.56
C ARG A 297 -1.60 -11.81 12.14
N TYR A 298 -0.62 -11.61 13.02
CA TYR A 298 0.57 -10.84 12.67
C TYR A 298 1.37 -11.54 11.57
N ARG A 299 1.53 -12.87 11.65
CA ARG A 299 2.21 -13.65 10.60
C ARG A 299 1.48 -13.58 9.26
N GLU A 300 0.14 -13.69 9.26
CA GLU A 300 -0.68 -13.56 8.06
C GLU A 300 -0.55 -12.17 7.41
N MET A 301 -0.38 -11.13 8.22
CA MET A 301 -0.10 -9.76 7.74
C MET A 301 1.38 -9.53 7.41
N GLY A 302 2.27 -10.52 7.56
CA GLY A 302 3.71 -10.35 7.39
C GLY A 302 4.35 -9.44 8.43
N LEU A 303 3.74 -9.31 9.62
CA LEU A 303 4.23 -8.50 10.73
C LEU A 303 4.90 -9.37 11.79
N GLU A 304 5.96 -8.87 12.42
CA GLU A 304 6.52 -9.47 13.62
C GLU A 304 5.63 -9.15 14.83
N PHE A 305 5.37 -10.18 15.64
CA PHE A 305 4.63 -10.00 16.88
C PHE A 305 5.53 -9.31 17.93
N PRO A 306 5.20 -8.09 18.38
CA PRO A 306 6.01 -7.40 19.38
C PRO A 306 6.01 -8.14 20.73
N ARG A 307 7.18 -8.34 21.28
CA ARG A 307 7.39 -8.97 22.59
C ARG A 307 6.92 -8.09 23.75
#